data_e3e07c85d3814ef2a32c221d98aa0620
#
_entry.id   e3e07c85d3814ef2a32c221d98aa0620
#
_cell.length_a   1.000
_cell.length_b   1.000
_cell.length_c   1.000
_cell.angle_alpha   90.00
_cell.angle_beta   90.00
_cell.angle_gamma   90.00
#
_symmetry.space_group_name_H-M   'P 1'
#
loop_
_entity.id
_entity.type
_entity.pdbx_description
1 polymer ?
#
loop_
_entity_poly.entity_id
_entity_poly.type
_entity_poly.pdbx_seq_one_letter_code
_entity_poly.pdbx_strand_id
1 'polypeptide(L)'
;MSADRHYSPIDRFLLQAASALRTLLPFSGQPARPSPAIVEPDGELSEEDTRHIAGLMRINHTGEVCAQALYQGQSLTAKLPEVREAMEEAAEEEIDHLAWCEQRIRQLGSRPSVLNPIFYGLSFGVGAAAGLVSDRVSLGFVAATEDQVCKHLDEHLAQIPQEDRKSRAILEQMRIDEEQHSSNALAAGGLRFPAPVKLGMSLLAKVMTKSTYRI
;
A
#
# COMPACT_ATOMS: atom_id res chain seq x y z
N MET A 1 25.72 18.13 6.28
CA MET A 1 24.91 19.24 6.86
C MET A 1 23.72 19.44 5.94
N SER A 2 22.61 18.75 6.23
CA SER A 2 21.33 18.97 5.55
C SER A 2 20.82 20.33 6.03
N ALA A 3 20.63 21.28 5.13
CA ALA A 3 19.98 22.55 5.47
C ALA A 3 18.53 22.24 5.77
N ASP A 4 18.06 22.55 6.98
CA ASP A 4 16.64 22.52 7.35
C ASP A 4 15.86 23.39 6.36
N ARG A 5 15.25 22.78 5.36
CA ARG A 5 14.37 23.47 4.43
C ARG A 5 13.04 23.73 5.13
N HIS A 6 12.82 24.98 5.54
CA HIS A 6 11.53 25.42 6.02
C HIS A 6 10.55 25.52 4.85
N TYR A 7 9.72 24.50 4.68
CA TYR A 7 8.65 24.49 3.68
C TYR A 7 7.51 25.41 4.11
N SER A 8 7.11 26.31 3.20
CA SER A 8 5.88 27.11 3.38
C SER A 8 4.62 26.20 3.32
N PRO A 9 3.47 26.66 3.77
CA PRO A 9 2.20 25.92 3.60
C PRO A 9 1.90 25.56 2.14
N ILE A 10 2.29 26.44 1.21
CA ILE A 10 2.13 26.20 -0.24
C ILE A 10 3.05 25.07 -0.70
N ASP A 11 4.33 25.08 -0.26
CA ASP A 11 5.26 23.99 -0.61
C ASP A 11 4.76 22.63 -0.11
N ARG A 12 4.25 22.59 1.12
CA ARG A 12 3.66 21.38 1.69
C ARG A 12 2.46 20.88 0.87
N PHE A 13 1.58 21.79 0.48
CA PHE A 13 0.46 21.45 -0.39
C PHE A 13 0.93 20.91 -1.75
N LEU A 14 1.92 21.55 -2.37
CA LEU A 14 2.47 21.11 -3.65
C LEU A 14 3.15 19.75 -3.55
N LEU A 15 3.88 19.48 -2.45
CA LEU A 15 4.48 18.18 -2.19
C LEU A 15 3.42 17.09 -2.03
N GLN A 16 2.36 17.34 -1.28
CA GLN A 16 1.25 16.40 -1.12
C GLN A 16 0.54 16.14 -2.46
N ALA A 17 0.28 17.19 -3.24
CA ALA A 17 -0.32 17.05 -4.56
C ALA A 17 0.59 16.25 -5.52
N ALA A 18 1.89 16.49 -5.50
CA ALA A 18 2.85 15.72 -6.30
C ALA A 18 2.91 14.25 -5.87
N SER A 19 2.85 13.96 -4.56
CA SER A 19 2.80 12.60 -4.04
C SER A 19 1.51 11.89 -4.46
N ALA A 20 0.37 12.56 -4.36
CA ALA A 20 -0.92 12.04 -4.85
C ALA A 20 -0.88 11.69 -6.34
N LEU A 21 -0.28 12.55 -7.16
CA LEU A 21 -0.13 12.30 -8.60
C LEU A 21 0.81 11.11 -8.87
N ARG A 22 1.91 10.96 -8.12
CA ARG A 22 2.80 9.80 -8.23
C ARG A 22 2.10 8.49 -7.90
N THR A 23 1.16 8.50 -6.95
CA THR A 23 0.38 7.32 -6.57
C THR A 23 -0.70 6.97 -7.60
N LEU A 24 -1.35 7.98 -8.20
CA LEU A 24 -2.55 7.78 -9.02
C LEU A 24 -2.29 7.71 -10.52
N LEU A 25 -1.22 8.33 -11.01
CA LEU A 25 -0.92 8.32 -12.44
C LEU A 25 -0.16 7.05 -12.83
N PRO A 26 -0.53 6.42 -13.95
CA PRO A 26 0.18 5.24 -14.45
C PRO A 26 1.67 5.50 -14.67
N PHE A 27 2.52 4.55 -14.29
CA PHE A 27 3.98 4.59 -14.45
C PHE A 27 4.69 5.79 -13.80
N SER A 28 4.05 6.51 -12.91
CA SER A 28 4.64 7.66 -12.23
C SER A 28 5.47 7.27 -10.99
N GLY A 29 5.21 6.12 -10.39
CA GLY A 29 6.04 5.53 -9.36
C GLY A 29 7.34 4.98 -9.95
N GLN A 30 8.48 5.54 -9.52
CA GLN A 30 9.80 4.99 -9.86
C GLN A 30 10.29 4.19 -8.67
N PRO A 31 10.33 2.84 -8.76
CA PRO A 31 10.76 2.02 -7.65
C PRO A 31 12.26 2.22 -7.37
N ALA A 32 12.61 2.28 -6.10
CA ALA A 32 14.00 2.33 -5.66
C ALA A 32 14.65 0.94 -5.73
N ARG A 33 13.88 -0.12 -5.49
CA ARG A 33 14.32 -1.52 -5.57
C ARG A 33 13.83 -2.16 -6.87
N PRO A 34 14.64 -3.03 -7.50
CA PRO A 34 14.17 -3.81 -8.65
C PRO A 34 13.04 -4.76 -8.23
N SER A 35 12.08 -5.00 -9.14
CA SER A 35 11.01 -5.97 -8.88
C SER A 35 11.58 -7.37 -8.65
N PRO A 36 11.15 -8.10 -7.62
CA PRO A 36 11.53 -9.50 -7.40
C PRO A 36 11.19 -10.40 -8.58
N ALA A 37 10.20 -10.03 -9.39
CA ALA A 37 9.81 -10.77 -10.58
C ALA A 37 10.83 -10.77 -11.72
N ILE A 38 11.85 -9.89 -11.69
CA ILE A 38 12.81 -9.74 -12.80
C ILE A 38 13.63 -11.02 -13.03
N VAL A 39 13.98 -11.70 -11.94
CA VAL A 39 14.79 -12.92 -11.99
C VAL A 39 13.98 -14.20 -12.19
N GLU A 40 12.65 -14.09 -12.14
CA GLU A 40 11.77 -15.24 -12.25
C GLU A 40 11.36 -15.50 -13.72
N PRO A 41 11.33 -16.78 -14.14
CA PRO A 41 10.88 -17.15 -15.48
C PRO A 41 9.40 -16.89 -15.68
N ASP A 42 8.98 -16.73 -16.94
CA ASP A 42 7.58 -16.76 -17.31
C ASP A 42 7.04 -18.19 -17.18
N GLY A 43 5.89 -18.35 -16.50
CA GLY A 43 5.15 -19.60 -16.42
C GLY A 43 4.10 -19.70 -17.53
N GLU A 44 3.75 -20.92 -17.91
CA GLU A 44 2.60 -21.15 -18.77
C GLU A 44 1.33 -21.09 -17.93
N LEU A 45 0.48 -20.10 -18.19
CA LEU A 45 -0.77 -19.87 -17.48
C LEU A 45 -1.95 -20.04 -18.45
N SER A 46 -3.02 -20.63 -17.95
CA SER A 46 -4.29 -20.62 -18.67
C SER A 46 -4.87 -19.20 -18.77
N GLU A 47 -5.77 -18.97 -19.71
CA GLU A 47 -6.47 -17.66 -19.77
C GLU A 47 -7.32 -17.39 -18.53
N GLU A 48 -7.83 -18.43 -17.87
CA GLU A 48 -8.59 -18.32 -16.64
C GLU A 48 -7.69 -17.89 -15.48
N ASP A 49 -6.54 -18.56 -15.31
CA ASP A 49 -5.56 -18.20 -14.29
C ASP A 49 -5.02 -16.78 -14.51
N THR A 50 -4.67 -16.44 -15.75
CA THR A 50 -4.18 -15.09 -16.10
C THR A 50 -5.17 -14.00 -15.69
N ARG A 51 -6.47 -14.19 -15.96
CA ARG A 51 -7.52 -13.24 -15.56
C ARG A 51 -7.72 -13.20 -14.04
N HIS A 52 -7.65 -14.36 -13.39
CA HIS A 52 -7.79 -14.45 -11.94
C HIS A 52 -6.62 -13.74 -11.24
N ILE A 53 -5.38 -14.06 -11.62
CA ILE A 53 -4.18 -13.45 -11.07
C ILE A 53 -4.17 -11.94 -11.31
N ALA A 54 -4.54 -11.48 -12.51
CA ALA A 54 -4.67 -10.05 -12.79
C ALA A 54 -5.67 -9.35 -11.85
N GLY A 55 -6.76 -10.03 -11.48
CA GLY A 55 -7.73 -9.56 -10.48
C GLY A 55 -7.11 -9.46 -9.09
N LEU A 56 -6.36 -10.47 -8.64
CA LEU A 56 -5.66 -10.46 -7.35
C LEU A 56 -4.59 -9.36 -7.30
N MET A 57 -3.78 -9.23 -8.34
CA MET A 57 -2.75 -8.18 -8.43
C MET A 57 -3.37 -6.78 -8.45
N ARG A 58 -4.57 -6.61 -9.03
CA ARG A 58 -5.30 -5.33 -9.00
C ARG A 58 -5.80 -4.99 -7.61
N ILE A 59 -6.25 -5.99 -6.83
CA ILE A 59 -6.59 -5.78 -5.41
C ILE A 59 -5.37 -5.29 -4.65
N ASN A 60 -4.22 -5.97 -4.80
CA ASN A 60 -2.98 -5.58 -4.13
C ASN A 60 -2.57 -4.16 -4.53
N HIS A 61 -2.52 -3.84 -5.83
CA HIS A 61 -2.22 -2.49 -6.30
C HIS A 61 -3.14 -1.42 -5.68
N THR A 62 -4.45 -1.69 -5.57
CA THR A 62 -5.37 -0.75 -4.90
C THR A 62 -5.09 -0.67 -3.40
N GLY A 63 -4.66 -1.77 -2.77
CA GLY A 63 -4.17 -1.79 -1.40
C GLY A 63 -3.01 -0.81 -1.21
N GLU A 64 -2.00 -0.87 -2.10
CA GLU A 64 -0.85 0.04 -2.07
C GLU A 64 -1.25 1.51 -2.30
N VAL A 65 -2.22 1.77 -3.20
CA VAL A 65 -2.81 3.12 -3.35
C VAL A 65 -3.43 3.60 -2.04
N CYS A 66 -4.11 2.71 -1.30
CA CYS A 66 -4.69 3.03 -0.01
C CYS A 66 -3.62 3.26 1.07
N ALA A 67 -2.58 2.43 1.12
CA ALA A 67 -1.46 2.56 2.07
C ALA A 67 -0.72 3.89 1.87
N GLN A 68 -0.35 4.21 0.63
CA GLN A 68 0.25 5.49 0.25
C GLN A 68 -0.59 6.68 0.74
N ALA A 69 -1.90 6.66 0.45
CA ALA A 69 -2.81 7.73 0.85
C ALA A 69 -2.94 7.83 2.38
N LEU A 70 -2.99 6.68 3.06
CA LEU A 70 -3.05 6.59 4.51
C LEU A 70 -1.82 7.24 5.14
N TYR A 71 -0.61 6.82 4.73
CA TYR A 71 0.66 7.37 5.23
C TYR A 71 0.78 8.86 4.97
N GLN A 72 0.40 9.34 3.78
CA GLN A 72 0.40 10.76 3.44
C GLN A 72 -0.56 11.57 4.33
N GLY A 73 -1.76 11.04 4.59
CA GLY A 73 -2.71 11.67 5.53
C GLY A 73 -2.19 11.70 6.96
N GLN A 74 -1.55 10.63 7.41
CA GLN A 74 -0.95 10.52 8.74
C GLN A 74 0.26 11.45 8.90
N SER A 75 1.17 11.52 7.94
CA SER A 75 2.32 12.42 7.98
C SER A 75 1.90 13.89 8.06
N LEU A 76 0.84 14.26 7.33
CA LEU A 76 0.30 15.63 7.36
C LEU A 76 -0.17 16.07 8.75
N THR A 77 -0.69 15.13 9.55
CA THR A 77 -1.31 15.41 10.85
C THR A 77 -0.50 14.92 12.06
N ALA A 78 0.62 14.24 11.82
CA ALA A 78 1.54 13.77 12.87
C ALA A 78 2.05 14.94 13.71
N LYS A 79 2.05 14.75 15.03
CA LYS A 79 2.48 15.75 16.02
C LYS A 79 3.96 15.66 16.33
N LEU A 80 4.49 14.45 16.38
CA LEU A 80 5.91 14.17 16.62
C LEU A 80 6.66 14.14 15.30
N PRO A 81 7.80 14.87 15.17
CA PRO A 81 8.60 14.87 13.93
C PRO A 81 9.05 13.47 13.51
N GLU A 82 9.48 12.64 14.44
CA GLU A 82 9.93 11.26 14.19
C GLU A 82 8.82 10.36 13.68
N VAL A 83 7.56 10.58 14.09
CA VAL A 83 6.42 9.84 13.53
C VAL A 83 6.10 10.30 12.12
N ARG A 84 6.23 11.60 11.85
CA ARG A 84 6.06 12.15 10.50
C ARG A 84 7.10 11.57 9.54
N GLU A 85 8.38 11.61 9.93
CA GLU A 85 9.48 11.05 9.13
C GLU A 85 9.26 9.56 8.85
N ALA A 86 8.89 8.77 9.87
CA ALA A 86 8.60 7.36 9.70
C ALA A 86 7.43 7.10 8.72
N MET A 87 6.39 7.95 8.71
CA MET A 87 5.28 7.83 7.74
C MET A 87 5.71 8.23 6.32
N GLU A 88 6.58 9.22 6.20
CA GLU A 88 7.13 9.64 4.90
C GLU A 88 8.06 8.56 4.31
N GLU A 89 8.92 7.95 5.14
CA GLU A 89 9.78 6.82 4.73
C GLU A 89 8.95 5.61 4.30
N ALA A 90 7.96 5.21 5.09
CA ALA A 90 7.06 4.11 4.73
C ALA A 90 6.33 4.40 3.40
N ALA A 91 5.83 5.62 3.20
CA ALA A 91 5.20 6.00 1.94
C ALA A 91 6.15 5.90 0.72
N GLU A 92 7.44 6.18 0.88
CA GLU A 92 8.42 6.01 -0.22
C GLU A 92 8.71 4.52 -0.49
N GLU A 93 8.72 3.65 0.52
CA GLU A 93 8.90 2.20 0.36
C GLU A 93 7.70 1.56 -0.37
N GLU A 94 6.49 2.02 -0.09
CA GLU A 94 5.27 1.55 -0.79
C GLU A 94 5.24 1.88 -2.30
N ILE A 95 6.05 2.83 -2.77
CA ILE A 95 6.19 3.10 -4.21
C ILE A 95 6.75 1.88 -4.95
N ASP A 96 7.63 1.11 -4.31
CA ASP A 96 8.17 -0.12 -4.88
C ASP A 96 7.04 -1.13 -5.12
N HIS A 97 6.23 -1.39 -4.10
CA HIS A 97 5.11 -2.33 -4.16
C HIS A 97 4.08 -1.91 -5.21
N LEU A 98 3.72 -0.63 -5.22
CA LEU A 98 2.81 -0.05 -6.21
C LEU A 98 3.30 -0.29 -7.64
N ALA A 99 4.57 0.03 -7.90
CA ALA A 99 5.18 -0.12 -9.22
C ALA A 99 5.30 -1.60 -9.64
N TRP A 100 5.68 -2.50 -8.73
CA TRP A 100 5.76 -3.94 -9.01
C TRP A 100 4.39 -4.53 -9.35
N CYS A 101 3.36 -4.18 -8.58
CA CYS A 101 1.99 -4.59 -8.84
C CYS A 101 1.47 -4.05 -10.18
N GLU A 102 1.69 -2.77 -10.50
CA GLU A 102 1.27 -2.19 -11.78
C GLU A 102 1.95 -2.88 -12.96
N GLN A 103 3.27 -3.07 -12.89
CA GLN A 103 4.02 -3.76 -13.93
C GLN A 103 3.48 -5.17 -14.16
N ARG A 104 3.21 -5.92 -13.07
CA ARG A 104 2.68 -7.29 -13.19
C ARG A 104 1.28 -7.34 -13.79
N ILE A 105 0.37 -6.46 -13.36
CA ILE A 105 -0.97 -6.34 -13.94
C ILE A 105 -0.91 -6.15 -15.45
N ARG A 106 0.00 -5.31 -15.93
CA ARG A 106 0.16 -5.04 -17.37
C ARG A 106 0.77 -6.21 -18.12
N GLN A 107 1.73 -6.93 -17.54
CA GLN A 107 2.27 -8.17 -18.12
C GLN A 107 1.18 -9.23 -18.29
N LEU A 108 0.18 -9.25 -17.39
CA LEU A 108 -1.00 -10.12 -17.47
C LEU A 108 -2.08 -9.57 -18.44
N GLY A 109 -1.78 -8.52 -19.24
CA GLY A 109 -2.71 -7.95 -20.21
C GLY A 109 -3.87 -7.16 -19.59
N SER A 110 -3.72 -6.69 -18.34
CA SER A 110 -4.76 -5.99 -17.60
C SER A 110 -4.34 -4.55 -17.22
N ARG A 111 -5.12 -3.90 -16.36
CA ARG A 111 -4.89 -2.52 -15.91
C ARG A 111 -5.22 -2.34 -14.43
N PRO A 112 -4.65 -1.32 -13.74
CA PRO A 112 -5.07 -0.90 -12.42
C PRO A 112 -6.55 -0.51 -12.37
N SER A 113 -7.13 -0.50 -11.16
CA SER A 113 -8.53 -0.16 -10.94
C SER A 113 -8.81 1.31 -11.24
N VAL A 114 -9.93 1.58 -11.93
CA VAL A 114 -10.42 2.95 -12.15
C VAL A 114 -11.00 3.59 -10.86
N LEU A 115 -11.17 2.80 -9.80
CA LEU A 115 -11.65 3.26 -8.50
C LEU A 115 -10.53 3.78 -7.61
N ASN A 116 -9.26 3.65 -8.01
CA ASN A 116 -8.11 4.08 -7.21
C ASN A 116 -8.21 5.54 -6.70
N PRO A 117 -8.67 6.54 -7.48
CA PRO A 117 -8.80 7.90 -6.97
C PRO A 117 -9.80 8.03 -5.81
N ILE A 118 -10.88 7.22 -5.83
CA ILE A 118 -11.88 7.22 -4.76
C ILE A 118 -11.28 6.60 -3.49
N PHE A 119 -10.65 5.43 -3.62
CA PHE A 119 -10.02 4.76 -2.48
C PHE A 119 -8.86 5.57 -1.91
N TYR A 120 -8.08 6.23 -2.77
CA TYR A 120 -7.05 7.17 -2.34
C TYR A 120 -7.63 8.28 -1.44
N GLY A 121 -8.66 8.99 -1.91
CA GLY A 121 -9.27 10.08 -1.15
C GLY A 121 -9.85 9.64 0.20
N LEU A 122 -10.51 8.48 0.23
CA LEU A 122 -11.06 7.90 1.46
C LEU A 122 -9.95 7.51 2.45
N SER A 123 -8.91 6.83 1.98
CA SER A 123 -7.78 6.40 2.81
C SER A 123 -6.98 7.58 3.35
N PHE A 124 -6.74 8.61 2.52
CA PHE A 124 -6.10 9.84 2.96
C PHE A 124 -6.88 10.51 4.11
N GLY A 125 -8.21 10.61 3.96
CA GLY A 125 -9.08 11.16 4.99
C GLY A 125 -9.03 10.37 6.30
N VAL A 126 -9.01 9.03 6.22
CA VAL A 126 -8.87 8.14 7.39
C VAL A 126 -7.50 8.31 8.04
N GLY A 127 -6.42 8.36 7.26
CA GLY A 127 -5.07 8.59 7.76
C GLY A 127 -4.93 9.92 8.48
N ALA A 128 -5.43 11.00 7.87
CA ALA A 128 -5.43 12.33 8.48
C ALA A 128 -6.25 12.35 9.80
N ALA A 129 -7.41 11.69 9.83
CA ALA A 129 -8.21 11.58 11.04
C ALA A 129 -7.49 10.80 12.16
N ALA A 130 -6.82 9.69 11.83
CA ALA A 130 -6.05 8.90 12.80
C ALA A 130 -4.91 9.74 13.43
N GLY A 131 -4.15 10.48 12.63
CA GLY A 131 -3.08 11.34 13.11
C GLY A 131 -3.59 12.52 13.96
N LEU A 132 -4.75 13.09 13.63
CA LEU A 132 -5.40 14.13 14.45
C LEU A 132 -5.76 13.63 15.85
N VAL A 133 -6.15 12.37 16.00
CA VAL A 133 -6.45 11.78 17.32
C VAL A 133 -5.15 11.71 18.15
N SER A 134 -4.15 10.97 17.71
CA SER A 134 -2.81 10.94 18.31
C SER A 134 -1.85 10.11 17.47
N ASP A 135 -0.53 10.35 17.62
CA ASP A 135 0.51 9.56 16.96
C ASP A 135 0.44 8.07 17.35
N ARG A 136 0.09 7.75 18.59
CA ARG A 136 -0.10 6.36 19.03
C ARG A 136 -1.27 5.66 18.34
N VAL A 137 -2.36 6.37 18.08
CA VAL A 137 -3.51 5.86 17.30
C VAL A 137 -3.11 5.71 15.85
N SER A 138 -2.41 6.68 15.29
CA SER A 138 -1.88 6.68 13.93
C SER A 138 -0.99 5.45 13.68
N LEU A 139 0.03 5.25 14.50
CA LEU A 139 0.92 4.09 14.45
C LEU A 139 0.17 2.76 14.65
N GLY A 140 -0.80 2.73 15.58
CA GLY A 140 -1.64 1.55 15.79
C GLY A 140 -2.53 1.22 14.59
N PHE A 141 -2.94 2.24 13.83
CA PHE A 141 -3.70 2.07 12.60
C PHE A 141 -2.81 1.47 11.51
N VAL A 142 -1.58 1.95 11.35
CA VAL A 142 -0.57 1.32 10.47
C VAL A 142 -0.44 -0.16 10.81
N ALA A 143 -0.05 -0.50 12.04
CA ALA A 143 0.16 -1.89 12.43
C ALA A 143 -1.07 -2.79 12.16
N ALA A 144 -2.29 -2.27 12.37
CA ALA A 144 -3.50 -3.04 12.12
C ALA A 144 -3.82 -3.19 10.62
N THR A 145 -3.43 -2.21 9.80
CA THR A 145 -3.57 -2.26 8.34
C THR A 145 -2.59 -3.28 7.77
N GLU A 146 -1.30 -3.21 8.14
CA GLU A 146 -0.28 -4.12 7.61
C GLU A 146 -0.49 -5.57 8.07
N ASP A 147 -0.92 -5.80 9.33
CA ASP A 147 -1.40 -7.13 9.77
C ASP A 147 -2.52 -7.68 8.86
N GLN A 148 -3.36 -6.82 8.32
CA GLN A 148 -4.45 -7.20 7.43
C GLN A 148 -3.98 -7.42 6.01
N VAL A 149 -3.05 -6.59 5.52
CA VAL A 149 -2.40 -6.76 4.21
C VAL A 149 -1.66 -8.09 4.17
N CYS A 150 -0.84 -8.43 5.18
CA CYS A 150 -0.16 -9.72 5.28
C CYS A 150 -1.12 -10.91 5.12
N LYS A 151 -2.30 -10.86 5.77
CA LYS A 151 -3.32 -11.93 5.63
C LYS A 151 -3.86 -12.02 4.21
N HIS A 152 -4.12 -10.88 3.56
CA HIS A 152 -4.58 -10.88 2.16
C HIS A 152 -3.50 -11.41 1.22
N LEU A 153 -2.24 -11.06 1.44
CA LEU A 153 -1.12 -11.59 0.66
C LEU A 153 -1.00 -13.12 0.81
N ASP A 154 -1.12 -13.65 2.04
CA ASP A 154 -1.14 -15.09 2.29
C ASP A 154 -2.34 -15.78 1.59
N GLU A 155 -3.53 -15.18 1.65
CA GLU A 155 -4.73 -15.68 0.96
C GLU A 155 -4.57 -15.66 -0.57
N HIS A 156 -3.94 -14.63 -1.13
CA HIS A 156 -3.67 -14.53 -2.56
C HIS A 156 -2.60 -15.52 -3.00
N LEU A 157 -1.51 -15.67 -2.23
CA LEU A 157 -0.46 -16.66 -2.48
C LEU A 157 -1.00 -18.10 -2.51
N ALA A 158 -2.02 -18.39 -1.70
CA ALA A 158 -2.68 -19.69 -1.71
C ALA A 158 -3.54 -19.93 -2.98
N GLN A 159 -3.93 -18.88 -3.70
CA GLN A 159 -4.76 -18.95 -4.90
C GLN A 159 -3.94 -18.87 -6.21
N ILE A 160 -2.73 -18.34 -6.16
CA ILE A 160 -1.84 -18.18 -7.32
C ILE A 160 -1.14 -19.52 -7.61
N PRO A 161 -1.23 -20.06 -8.84
CA PRO A 161 -0.50 -21.28 -9.23
C PRO A 161 1.00 -21.18 -9.00
N GLN A 162 1.65 -22.33 -8.75
CA GLN A 162 3.11 -22.40 -8.53
C GLN A 162 3.91 -22.00 -9.77
N GLU A 163 3.32 -22.13 -10.93
CA GLU A 163 3.86 -21.77 -12.25
C GLU A 163 4.02 -20.26 -12.41
N ASP A 164 3.17 -19.45 -11.73
CA ASP A 164 3.32 -17.99 -11.74
C ASP A 164 4.31 -17.52 -10.68
N ARG A 165 5.58 -17.82 -10.90
CA ARG A 165 6.67 -17.43 -10.02
C ARG A 165 6.80 -15.92 -9.89
N LYS A 166 6.49 -15.17 -10.95
CA LYS A 166 6.59 -13.69 -10.97
C LYS A 166 5.64 -13.03 -9.98
N SER A 167 4.36 -13.37 -10.04
CA SER A 167 3.38 -12.82 -9.09
C SER A 167 3.67 -13.28 -7.67
N ARG A 168 4.05 -14.55 -7.49
CA ARG A 168 4.41 -15.09 -6.18
C ARG A 168 5.58 -14.35 -5.56
N ALA A 169 6.69 -14.13 -6.31
CA ALA A 169 7.87 -13.44 -5.82
C ALA A 169 7.55 -12.01 -5.36
N ILE A 170 6.68 -11.29 -6.09
CA ILE A 170 6.23 -9.96 -5.69
C ILE A 170 5.49 -10.03 -4.36
N LEU A 171 4.47 -10.90 -4.24
CA LEU A 171 3.65 -10.96 -3.03
C LEU A 171 4.41 -11.49 -1.82
N GLU A 172 5.36 -12.41 -2.01
CA GLU A 172 6.24 -12.91 -0.95
C GLU A 172 7.15 -11.80 -0.40
N GLN A 173 7.72 -10.95 -1.28
CA GLN A 173 8.53 -9.82 -0.84
C GLN A 173 7.67 -8.77 -0.13
N MET A 174 6.54 -8.38 -0.71
CA MET A 174 5.60 -7.45 -0.07
C MET A 174 5.23 -7.94 1.34
N ARG A 175 4.90 -9.22 1.49
CA ARG A 175 4.52 -9.78 2.79
C ARG A 175 5.62 -9.65 3.85
N ILE A 176 6.89 -9.79 3.46
CA ILE A 176 8.04 -9.60 4.36
C ILE A 176 8.15 -8.13 4.78
N ASP A 177 8.02 -7.22 3.82
CA ASP A 177 8.12 -5.79 4.05
C ASP A 177 6.97 -5.32 4.97
N GLU A 178 5.71 -5.75 4.73
CA GLU A 178 4.54 -5.38 5.54
C GLU A 178 4.61 -5.92 6.98
N GLU A 179 5.15 -7.12 7.17
CA GLU A 179 5.38 -7.65 8.52
C GLU A 179 6.38 -6.77 9.30
N GLN A 180 7.37 -6.23 8.59
CA GLN A 180 8.35 -5.30 9.17
C GLN A 180 7.70 -3.95 9.50
N HIS A 181 6.85 -3.39 8.60
CA HIS A 181 6.12 -2.15 8.83
C HIS A 181 5.21 -2.26 10.07
N SER A 182 4.43 -3.33 10.17
CA SER A 182 3.60 -3.61 11.36
C SER A 182 4.44 -3.65 12.64
N SER A 183 5.55 -4.37 12.63
CA SER A 183 6.45 -4.51 13.78
C SER A 183 7.06 -3.17 14.19
N ASN A 184 7.55 -2.38 13.23
CA ASN A 184 8.14 -1.06 13.45
C ASN A 184 7.11 -0.10 14.06
N ALA A 185 5.88 -0.06 13.52
CA ALA A 185 4.82 0.79 14.04
C ALA A 185 4.46 0.47 15.50
N LEU A 186 4.41 -0.81 15.88
CA LEU A 186 4.19 -1.22 17.26
C LEU A 186 5.38 -0.89 18.16
N ALA A 187 6.61 -1.09 17.70
CA ALA A 187 7.82 -0.74 18.43
C ALA A 187 7.94 0.77 18.69
N ALA A 188 7.48 1.59 17.74
CA ALA A 188 7.38 3.04 17.88
C ALA A 188 6.24 3.51 18.82
N GLY A 189 5.52 2.60 19.46
CA GLY A 189 4.50 2.91 20.47
C GLY A 189 3.06 2.90 19.96
N GLY A 190 2.81 2.32 18.80
CA GLY A 190 1.47 2.14 18.23
C GLY A 190 0.53 1.36 19.15
N LEU A 191 -0.73 1.77 19.20
CA LEU A 191 -1.76 1.10 19.99
C LEU A 191 -2.19 -0.21 19.32
N ARG A 192 -2.26 -1.29 20.09
CA ARG A 192 -2.92 -2.52 19.59
C ARG A 192 -4.44 -2.34 19.62
N PHE A 193 -5.05 -2.35 18.45
CA PHE A 193 -6.50 -2.18 18.34
C PHE A 193 -7.26 -3.42 18.79
N PRO A 194 -8.40 -3.24 19.50
CA PRO A 194 -9.27 -4.33 19.91
C PRO A 194 -9.98 -4.96 18.69
N ALA A 195 -10.43 -6.20 18.87
CA ALA A 195 -11.08 -7.00 17.82
C ALA A 195 -12.25 -6.29 17.08
N PRO A 196 -13.14 -5.53 17.75
CA PRO A 196 -14.22 -4.83 17.04
C PRO A 196 -13.72 -3.79 16.04
N VAL A 197 -12.63 -3.06 16.35
CA VAL A 197 -12.03 -2.09 15.42
C VAL A 197 -11.41 -2.80 14.23
N LYS A 198 -10.63 -3.87 14.46
CA LYS A 198 -10.05 -4.70 13.39
C LYS A 198 -11.15 -5.34 12.51
N LEU A 199 -12.29 -5.73 13.09
CA LEU A 199 -13.42 -6.24 12.32
C LEU A 199 -14.01 -5.15 11.41
N GLY A 200 -14.18 -3.93 11.91
CA GLY A 200 -14.65 -2.79 11.10
C GLY A 200 -13.71 -2.51 9.93
N MET A 201 -12.40 -2.49 10.16
CA MET A 201 -11.37 -2.35 9.11
C MET A 201 -11.47 -3.47 8.07
N SER A 202 -11.64 -4.73 8.51
CA SER A 202 -11.79 -5.88 7.61
C SER A 202 -13.05 -5.82 6.76
N LEU A 203 -14.15 -5.26 7.27
CA LEU A 203 -15.38 -5.07 6.49
C LEU A 203 -15.17 -4.01 5.38
N LEU A 204 -14.49 -2.91 5.70
CA LEU A 204 -14.15 -1.88 4.71
C LEU A 204 -13.20 -2.43 3.63
N ALA A 205 -12.18 -3.19 4.01
CA ALA A 205 -11.28 -3.84 3.07
C ALA A 205 -12.02 -4.80 2.14
N LYS A 206 -13.01 -5.56 2.63
CA LYS A 206 -13.85 -6.42 1.78
C LYS A 206 -14.65 -5.65 0.72
N VAL A 207 -15.08 -4.43 0.99
CA VAL A 207 -15.72 -3.57 0.00
C VAL A 207 -14.73 -3.22 -1.09
N MET A 208 -13.53 -2.78 -0.73
CA MET A 208 -12.46 -2.46 -1.66
C MET A 208 -12.08 -3.68 -2.52
N THR A 209 -11.75 -4.82 -1.92
CA THR A 209 -11.31 -6.02 -2.64
C THR A 209 -12.36 -6.53 -3.63
N LYS A 210 -13.65 -6.57 -3.22
CA LYS A 210 -14.73 -7.02 -4.10
C LYS A 210 -14.98 -6.07 -5.27
N SER A 211 -14.87 -4.75 -5.06
CA SER A 211 -15.11 -3.76 -6.10
C SER A 211 -13.96 -3.67 -7.10
N THR A 212 -12.72 -3.84 -6.65
CA THR A 212 -11.52 -3.67 -7.50
C THR A 212 -11.08 -4.94 -8.23
N TYR A 213 -11.54 -6.11 -7.81
CA TYR A 213 -11.16 -7.38 -8.45
C TYR A 213 -11.41 -7.40 -9.97
N ARG A 214 -12.48 -6.76 -10.46
CA ARG A 214 -12.89 -6.79 -11.88
C ARG A 214 -12.70 -5.48 -12.62
N ILE A 215 -12.58 -4.35 -11.91
CA ILE A 215 -12.57 -3.00 -12.53
C ILE A 215 -11.48 -2.10 -11.95
#